data_4557635c5a28f99ae88a1842e3470ca1
#
_entry.id   4557635c5a28f99ae88a1842e3470ca1
#
_cell.length_a   1.000
_cell.length_b   1.000
_cell.length_c   1.000
_cell.angle_alpha   90.00
_cell.angle_beta   90.00
_cell.angle_gamma   90.00
#
_symmetry.space_group_name_H-M   'P 1'
#
loop_
_entity.id
_entity.type
_entity.pdbx_description
1 polymer ?
#
loop_
_entity_poly.entity_id
_entity_poly.type
_entity_poly.pdbx_seq_one_letter_code
_entity_poly.pdbx_strand_id
1 'polypeptide(L)'
;MKNLKIESVIVAVGLALLGIFIYKGINSLAQRDRTVSVRGLAEKEVKADRVIWPLVYKTVGNNISGINADLSNANRKIKDFLIKNGIPADEIEVGAPQVNDLWTNEYNNDRKRERYNARTVITVTSSNVDKVRDLITRTGDLLKEGIAIA
;
A
#
# COMPACT_ATOMS: atom_id res chain seq x y z
N MET A 1 -74.91 -1.16 -41.21
CA MET A 1 -74.60 -0.65 -39.82
C MET A 1 -74.31 -1.76 -38.82
N LYS A 2 -74.60 -3.04 -39.14
CA LYS A 2 -74.37 -4.18 -38.18
C LYS A 2 -72.87 -4.58 -38.09
N ASN A 3 -72.11 -4.41 -39.18
CA ASN A 3 -70.68 -4.81 -39.24
C ASN A 3 -69.73 -3.85 -38.49
N LEU A 4 -70.04 -2.54 -38.47
CA LEU A 4 -69.23 -1.57 -37.73
C LEU A 4 -69.14 -1.86 -36.20
N LYS A 5 -70.21 -2.43 -35.62
CA LYS A 5 -70.23 -2.78 -34.19
C LYS A 5 -69.31 -3.95 -33.88
N ILE A 6 -69.24 -4.93 -34.80
CA ILE A 6 -68.37 -6.11 -34.65
C ILE A 6 -66.91 -5.72 -34.84
N GLU A 7 -66.61 -4.89 -35.83
CA GLU A 7 -65.26 -4.39 -36.07
C GLU A 7 -64.73 -3.56 -34.90
N SER A 8 -65.53 -2.69 -34.31
CA SER A 8 -65.12 -1.90 -33.14
C SER A 8 -64.90 -2.77 -31.90
N VAL A 9 -65.65 -3.86 -31.72
CA VAL A 9 -65.39 -4.81 -30.61
C VAL A 9 -64.08 -5.56 -30.82
N ILE A 10 -63.79 -6.00 -32.03
CA ILE A 10 -62.51 -6.68 -32.34
C ILE A 10 -61.32 -5.77 -32.07
N VAL A 11 -61.39 -4.50 -32.50
CA VAL A 11 -60.32 -3.53 -32.22
C VAL A 11 -60.16 -3.25 -30.74
N ALA A 12 -61.27 -3.11 -30.01
CA ALA A 12 -61.21 -2.91 -28.55
C ALA A 12 -60.59 -4.09 -27.82
N VAL A 13 -60.90 -5.32 -28.21
CA VAL A 13 -60.29 -6.54 -27.65
C VAL A 13 -58.79 -6.60 -28.00
N GLY A 14 -58.42 -6.28 -29.21
CA GLY A 14 -57.02 -6.23 -29.64
C GLY A 14 -56.19 -5.22 -28.83
N LEU A 15 -56.73 -4.03 -28.60
CA LEU A 15 -56.07 -3.01 -27.77
C LEU A 15 -55.97 -3.45 -26.28
N ALA A 16 -56.99 -4.10 -25.75
CA ALA A 16 -56.95 -4.61 -24.39
C ALA A 16 -55.85 -5.70 -24.20
N LEU A 17 -55.77 -6.63 -25.15
CA LEU A 17 -54.73 -7.65 -25.15
C LEU A 17 -53.33 -7.02 -25.28
N LEU A 18 -53.16 -6.06 -26.17
CA LEU A 18 -51.89 -5.33 -26.35
C LEU A 18 -51.46 -4.64 -25.04
N GLY A 19 -52.36 -3.98 -24.34
CA GLY A 19 -52.12 -3.37 -23.05
C GLY A 19 -51.65 -4.37 -21.98
N ILE A 20 -52.26 -5.56 -21.94
CA ILE A 20 -51.85 -6.63 -21.03
C ILE A 20 -50.43 -7.14 -21.34
N PHE A 21 -50.09 -7.33 -22.61
CA PHE A 21 -48.77 -7.79 -23.00
C PHE A 21 -47.67 -6.74 -22.72
N ILE A 22 -47.97 -5.47 -22.96
CA ILE A 22 -47.03 -4.37 -22.62
C ILE A 22 -46.82 -4.32 -21.10
N TYR A 23 -47.88 -4.39 -20.31
CA TYR A 23 -47.80 -4.38 -18.85
C TYR A 23 -46.93 -5.53 -18.32
N LYS A 24 -47.16 -6.76 -18.82
CA LYS A 24 -46.34 -7.93 -18.44
C LYS A 24 -44.90 -7.80 -18.89
N GLY A 25 -44.64 -7.25 -20.07
CA GLY A 25 -43.29 -7.03 -20.60
C GLY A 25 -42.49 -6.06 -19.75
N ILE A 26 -43.08 -4.91 -19.40
CA ILE A 26 -42.42 -3.89 -18.57
C ILE A 26 -42.17 -4.43 -17.15
N ASN A 27 -43.11 -5.15 -16.57
CA ASN A 27 -42.94 -5.72 -15.24
C ASN A 27 -41.86 -6.82 -15.19
N SER A 28 -41.71 -7.59 -16.27
CA SER A 28 -40.64 -8.59 -16.39
C SER A 28 -39.24 -7.95 -16.52
N LEU A 29 -39.14 -6.81 -17.19
CA LEU A 29 -37.91 -6.04 -17.28
C LEU A 29 -37.54 -5.40 -15.94
N ALA A 30 -38.49 -4.82 -15.23
CA ALA A 30 -38.29 -4.19 -13.93
C ALA A 30 -37.88 -5.20 -12.81
N GLN A 31 -38.17 -6.49 -12.98
CA GLN A 31 -37.78 -7.53 -12.03
C GLN A 31 -36.39 -8.14 -12.28
N ARG A 32 -35.81 -7.92 -13.47
CA ARG A 32 -34.48 -8.49 -13.82
C ARG A 32 -33.30 -7.84 -13.10
N ASP A 33 -33.42 -6.61 -12.60
CA ASP A 33 -32.32 -5.85 -12.02
C ASP A 33 -32.31 -5.87 -10.47
N ARG A 34 -33.06 -6.74 -9.82
CA ARG A 34 -33.03 -6.87 -8.36
C ARG A 34 -32.01 -7.88 -7.87
N THR A 35 -30.78 -7.77 -8.37
CA THR A 35 -29.64 -8.53 -7.83
C THR A 35 -28.96 -7.72 -6.74
N VAL A 36 -28.97 -8.23 -5.52
CA VAL A 36 -28.17 -7.70 -4.42
C VAL A 36 -26.84 -8.43 -4.42
N SER A 37 -25.77 -7.72 -4.80
CA SER A 37 -24.42 -8.26 -4.67
C SER A 37 -23.93 -8.03 -3.24
N VAL A 38 -23.87 -9.08 -2.44
CA VAL A 38 -23.31 -9.05 -1.10
C VAL A 38 -21.87 -9.57 -1.15
N ARG A 39 -20.88 -8.72 -0.79
CA ARG A 39 -19.51 -9.15 -0.56
C ARG A 39 -19.35 -9.44 0.93
N GLY A 40 -19.16 -10.69 1.26
CA GLY A 40 -18.79 -11.12 2.60
C GLY A 40 -17.28 -10.95 2.75
N LEU A 41 -16.82 -10.28 3.81
CA LEU A 41 -15.43 -10.27 4.26
C LEU A 41 -15.30 -11.34 5.34
N ALA A 42 -14.40 -12.30 5.15
CA ALA A 42 -14.02 -13.25 6.19
C ALA A 42 -12.55 -12.93 6.57
N GLU A 43 -12.33 -12.54 7.80
CA GLU A 43 -11.00 -12.29 8.37
C GLU A 43 -10.68 -13.41 9.35
N LYS A 44 -9.43 -13.88 9.30
CA LYS A 44 -8.89 -14.84 10.25
C LYS A 44 -7.54 -14.32 10.72
N GLU A 45 -7.42 -14.09 12.00
CA GLU A 45 -6.14 -13.79 12.60
C GLU A 45 -5.26 -15.04 12.62
N VAL A 46 -4.05 -14.91 12.08
CA VAL A 46 -3.03 -15.95 12.10
C VAL A 46 -1.74 -15.37 12.68
N LYS A 47 -0.98 -16.18 13.43
CA LYS A 47 0.33 -15.77 13.93
C LYS A 47 1.27 -15.60 12.73
N ALA A 48 2.00 -14.48 12.69
CA ALA A 48 3.00 -14.24 11.65
C ALA A 48 4.14 -15.26 11.78
N ASP A 49 4.55 -15.85 10.67
CA ASP A 49 5.65 -16.80 10.55
C ASP A 49 6.94 -16.15 10.04
N ARG A 50 6.85 -14.93 9.56
CA ARG A 50 7.97 -14.14 9.04
C ARG A 50 7.77 -12.67 9.33
N VAL A 51 8.87 -11.97 9.58
CA VAL A 51 8.91 -10.51 9.72
C VAL A 51 9.92 -9.93 8.74
N ILE A 52 9.56 -8.82 8.12
CA ILE A 52 10.44 -7.98 7.31
C ILE A 52 10.48 -6.62 8.00
N TRP A 53 11.66 -6.23 8.46
CA TRP A 53 11.87 -4.99 9.18
C TRP A 53 12.89 -4.11 8.47
N PRO A 54 12.45 -3.04 7.77
CA PRO A 54 13.34 -2.07 7.15
C PRO A 54 13.77 -1.01 8.16
N LEU A 55 15.08 -0.82 8.30
CA LEU A 55 15.69 0.26 9.05
C LEU A 55 16.25 1.29 8.07
N VAL A 56 15.70 2.49 8.08
CA VAL A 56 16.11 3.57 7.18
C VAL A 56 17.02 4.53 7.94
N TYR A 57 18.26 4.66 7.46
CA TYR A 57 19.19 5.67 7.91
C TYR A 57 19.34 6.77 6.87
N LYS A 58 19.34 8.03 7.32
CA LYS A 58 19.47 9.21 6.46
C LYS A 58 20.62 10.06 6.94
N THR A 59 21.37 10.64 6.00
CA THR A 59 22.39 11.65 6.27
C THR A 59 22.33 12.75 5.24
N VAL A 60 22.78 13.94 5.61
CA VAL A 60 22.84 15.11 4.73
C VAL A 60 24.23 15.71 4.76
N GLY A 61 24.63 16.38 3.70
CA GLY A 61 25.92 17.05 3.65
C GLY A 61 26.20 17.68 2.30
N ASN A 62 27.37 18.31 2.20
CA ASN A 62 27.81 19.03 1.01
C ASN A 62 28.90 18.27 0.22
N ASN A 63 29.39 17.16 0.76
CA ASN A 63 30.46 16.35 0.16
C ASN A 63 30.00 14.89 0.04
N ILE A 64 29.93 14.37 -1.20
CA ILE A 64 29.53 13.00 -1.49
C ILE A 64 30.43 11.96 -0.82
N SER A 65 31.74 12.19 -0.80
CA SER A 65 32.71 11.28 -0.17
C SER A 65 32.50 11.20 1.35
N GLY A 66 32.25 12.34 2.00
CA GLY A 66 31.90 12.39 3.43
C GLY A 66 30.59 11.63 3.72
N ILE A 67 29.53 11.88 2.93
CA ILE A 67 28.25 11.18 3.05
C ILE A 67 28.41 9.67 2.89
N ASN A 68 29.22 9.22 1.92
CA ASN A 68 29.48 7.79 1.73
C ASN A 68 30.19 7.16 2.92
N ALA A 69 31.15 7.88 3.53
CA ALA A 69 31.81 7.42 4.75
C ALA A 69 30.83 7.31 5.93
N ASP A 70 29.96 8.31 6.09
CA ASP A 70 28.94 8.32 7.15
C ASP A 70 27.94 7.17 6.98
N LEU A 71 27.45 6.94 5.74
CA LEU A 71 26.55 5.82 5.44
C LEU A 71 27.23 4.47 5.73
N SER A 72 28.49 4.30 5.30
CA SER A 72 29.22 3.05 5.50
C SER A 72 29.46 2.78 6.98
N ASN A 73 29.79 3.81 7.76
CA ASN A 73 29.97 3.71 9.19
C ASN A 73 28.66 3.38 9.93
N ALA A 74 27.58 4.06 9.56
CA ALA A 74 26.25 3.79 10.11
C ALA A 74 25.78 2.37 9.79
N ASN A 75 25.94 1.92 8.53
CA ASN A 75 25.57 0.56 8.11
C ASN A 75 26.33 -0.50 8.93
N ARG A 76 27.62 -0.30 9.17
CA ARG A 76 28.42 -1.20 10.01
C ARG A 76 27.89 -1.24 11.43
N LYS A 77 27.68 -0.09 12.06
CA LYS A 77 27.17 -0.02 13.44
C LYS A 77 25.79 -0.66 13.58
N ILE A 78 24.88 -0.39 12.64
CA ILE A 78 23.54 -1.00 12.65
C ILE A 78 23.65 -2.52 12.50
N LYS A 79 24.49 -3.01 11.58
CA LYS A 79 24.72 -4.45 11.40
C LYS A 79 25.30 -5.09 12.66
N ASP A 80 26.30 -4.46 13.28
CA ASP A 80 26.92 -4.93 14.51
C ASP A 80 25.91 -4.97 15.65
N PHE A 81 25.05 -3.96 15.78
CA PHE A 81 23.95 -3.94 16.75
C PHE A 81 22.99 -5.12 16.56
N LEU A 82 22.56 -5.37 15.31
CA LEU A 82 21.64 -6.48 14.99
C LEU A 82 22.27 -7.84 15.32
N ILE A 83 23.54 -8.05 14.92
CA ILE A 83 24.28 -9.30 15.19
C ILE A 83 24.47 -9.52 16.69
N LYS A 84 24.89 -8.49 17.45
CA LYS A 84 25.06 -8.56 18.91
C LYS A 84 23.75 -8.93 19.62
N ASN A 85 22.62 -8.51 19.06
CA ASN A 85 21.32 -8.84 19.60
C ASN A 85 20.75 -10.16 19.02
N GLY A 86 21.58 -10.91 18.27
CA GLY A 86 21.32 -12.28 17.85
C GLY A 86 20.46 -12.41 16.60
N ILE A 87 20.49 -11.42 15.70
CA ILE A 87 20.03 -11.57 14.32
C ILE A 87 21.18 -12.16 13.49
N PRO A 88 21.00 -13.28 12.80
CA PRO A 88 22.02 -13.86 11.93
C PRO A 88 22.39 -12.91 10.80
N ALA A 89 23.65 -12.94 10.36
CA ALA A 89 24.13 -12.03 9.34
C ALA A 89 23.51 -12.25 7.96
N ASP A 90 23.04 -13.46 7.68
CA ASP A 90 22.32 -13.87 6.47
C ASP A 90 20.86 -13.38 6.42
N GLU A 91 20.30 -13.00 7.57
CA GLU A 91 18.99 -12.35 7.68
C GLU A 91 19.04 -10.82 7.51
N ILE A 92 20.26 -10.24 7.35
CA ILE A 92 20.49 -8.79 7.26
C ILE A 92 20.96 -8.43 5.85
N GLU A 93 20.13 -7.70 5.13
CA GLU A 93 20.45 -7.18 3.80
C GLU A 93 20.68 -5.67 3.86
N VAL A 94 21.80 -5.20 3.29
CA VAL A 94 22.10 -3.76 3.16
C VAL A 94 21.80 -3.32 1.74
N GLY A 95 20.79 -2.48 1.59
CA GLY A 95 20.40 -1.92 0.31
C GLY A 95 21.40 -0.91 -0.23
N ALA A 96 21.37 -0.71 -1.55
CA ALA A 96 22.20 0.31 -2.19
C ALA A 96 21.84 1.73 -1.68
N PRO A 97 22.83 2.59 -1.40
CA PRO A 97 22.57 3.94 -0.99
C PRO A 97 21.92 4.76 -2.10
N GLN A 98 20.94 5.56 -1.75
CA GLN A 98 20.28 6.51 -2.65
C GLN A 98 20.70 7.92 -2.27
N VAL A 99 21.26 8.66 -3.24
CA VAL A 99 21.69 10.04 -3.06
C VAL A 99 20.84 10.96 -3.91
N ASN A 100 20.30 12.00 -3.29
CA ASN A 100 19.49 13.02 -3.96
C ASN A 100 20.19 14.38 -3.82
N ASP A 101 20.43 15.07 -4.96
CA ASP A 101 20.95 16.43 -5.00
C ASP A 101 19.78 17.41 -4.84
N LEU A 102 19.71 18.07 -3.69
CA LEU A 102 18.61 18.96 -3.34
C LEU A 102 18.63 20.29 -4.10
N TRP A 103 19.76 20.62 -4.74
CA TRP A 103 19.92 21.86 -5.49
C TRP A 103 19.51 21.76 -6.96
N THR A 104 19.27 20.54 -7.45
CA THR A 104 18.74 20.31 -8.82
C THR A 104 17.25 20.51 -8.93
N ASN A 105 16.51 20.66 -7.83
CA ASN A 105 15.09 20.95 -7.85
C ASN A 105 14.83 22.45 -8.11
N GLU A 106 14.58 22.82 -9.34
CA GLU A 106 14.33 24.20 -9.80
C GLU A 106 13.13 24.91 -9.14
N TYR A 107 12.23 24.17 -8.49
CA TYR A 107 11.01 24.71 -7.88
C TYR A 107 11.17 25.19 -6.43
N ASN A 108 12.32 25.02 -5.81
CA ASN A 108 12.51 25.41 -4.42
C ASN A 108 13.51 26.57 -4.34
N ASN A 109 12.99 27.78 -4.24
CA ASN A 109 13.76 29.04 -4.14
C ASN A 109 14.53 29.17 -2.80
N ASP A 110 14.23 28.31 -1.81
CA ASP A 110 14.98 28.17 -0.58
C ASP A 110 16.13 27.17 -0.80
N ARG A 111 17.33 27.70 -1.05
CA ARG A 111 18.56 26.91 -1.04
C ARG A 111 18.68 26.24 0.30
N LYS A 112 18.39 24.94 0.36
CA LYS A 112 18.63 24.13 1.55
C LYS A 112 20.11 24.24 1.91
N ARG A 113 20.40 24.26 3.19
CA ARG A 113 21.75 24.45 3.74
C ARG A 113 22.70 23.35 3.27
N GLU A 114 22.19 22.12 3.14
CA GLU A 114 22.93 20.95 2.65
C GLU A 114 22.47 20.62 1.22
N ARG A 115 23.49 20.31 0.38
CA ARG A 115 23.26 19.99 -1.04
C ARG A 115 22.72 18.58 -1.25
N TYR A 116 23.27 17.61 -0.54
CA TYR A 116 22.96 16.20 -0.76
C TYR A 116 22.21 15.63 0.42
N ASN A 117 21.20 14.84 0.12
CA ASN A 117 20.50 13.97 1.07
C ASN A 117 20.72 12.53 0.61
N ALA A 118 21.26 11.72 1.48
CA ALA A 118 21.49 10.31 1.19
C ALA A 118 20.76 9.43 2.20
N ARG A 119 20.27 8.31 1.73
CA ARG A 119 19.63 7.29 2.55
C ARG A 119 20.08 5.89 2.18
N THR A 120 20.14 5.02 3.16
CA THR A 120 20.28 3.59 2.98
C THR A 120 19.18 2.87 3.75
N VAL A 121 18.82 1.68 3.29
CA VAL A 121 17.83 0.82 3.95
C VAL A 121 18.54 -0.48 4.30
N ILE A 122 18.50 -0.86 5.56
CA ILE A 122 18.94 -2.17 6.03
C ILE A 122 17.69 -2.97 6.33
N THR A 123 17.50 -4.09 5.64
CA THR A 123 16.33 -4.94 5.79
C THR A 123 16.70 -6.18 6.58
N VAL A 124 15.97 -6.43 7.67
CA VAL A 124 16.03 -7.68 8.43
C VAL A 124 14.86 -8.54 7.99
N THR A 125 15.16 -9.76 7.52
CA THR A 125 14.14 -10.76 7.17
C THR A 125 14.33 -11.99 8.03
N SER A 126 13.44 -12.19 9.01
CA SER A 126 13.59 -13.26 10.00
C SER A 126 12.30 -14.06 10.18
N SER A 127 12.43 -15.34 10.51
CA SER A 127 11.34 -16.19 10.99
C SER A 127 11.08 -16.04 12.49
N ASN A 128 12.03 -15.45 13.23
CA ASN A 128 11.88 -15.21 14.67
C ASN A 128 11.20 -13.87 14.94
N VAL A 129 9.88 -13.83 14.72
CA VAL A 129 9.06 -12.62 14.84
C VAL A 129 9.14 -11.98 16.22
N ASP A 130 9.10 -12.80 17.28
CA ASP A 130 9.11 -12.29 18.66
C ASP A 130 10.42 -11.58 18.98
N LYS A 131 11.55 -12.14 18.53
CA LYS A 131 12.87 -11.54 18.72
C LYS A 131 13.02 -10.20 18.01
N VAL A 132 12.56 -10.11 16.75
CA VAL A 132 12.60 -8.85 16.01
C VAL A 132 11.69 -7.81 16.65
N ARG A 133 10.51 -8.20 17.15
CA ARG A 133 9.61 -7.31 17.89
C ARG A 133 10.29 -6.70 19.11
N ASP A 134 11.00 -7.49 19.89
CA ASP A 134 11.74 -7.00 21.05
C ASP A 134 12.86 -6.03 20.64
N LEU A 135 13.53 -6.30 19.52
CA LEU A 135 14.57 -5.41 19.00
C LEU A 135 14.02 -4.09 18.51
N ILE A 136 12.84 -4.07 17.91
CA ILE A 136 12.18 -2.82 17.49
C ILE A 136 12.01 -1.87 18.67
N THR A 137 11.66 -2.37 19.85
CA THR A 137 11.52 -1.55 21.08
C THR A 137 12.85 -1.00 21.58
N ARG A 138 13.96 -1.66 21.24
CA ARG A 138 15.33 -1.29 21.64
C ARG A 138 16.10 -0.47 20.62
N THR A 139 15.48 -0.09 19.51
CA THR A 139 16.12 0.78 18.48
C THR A 139 16.58 2.12 19.04
N GLY A 140 15.99 2.60 20.14
CA GLY A 140 16.45 3.77 20.86
C GLY A 140 17.92 3.69 21.32
N ASP A 141 18.51 2.49 21.46
CA ASP A 141 19.91 2.32 21.81
C ASP A 141 20.84 2.79 20.65
N LEU A 142 20.40 2.66 19.40
CA LEU A 142 21.13 3.18 18.24
C LEU A 142 21.23 4.73 18.25
N LEU A 143 20.23 5.42 18.81
CA LEU A 143 20.29 6.87 18.99
C LEU A 143 21.42 7.28 19.93
N LYS A 144 21.74 6.48 20.96
CA LYS A 144 22.85 6.74 21.87
C LYS A 144 24.21 6.62 21.16
N GLU A 145 24.28 5.83 20.08
CA GLU A 145 25.45 5.69 19.22
C GLU A 145 25.51 6.76 18.10
N GLY A 146 24.56 7.71 18.10
CA GLY A 146 24.45 8.79 17.12
C GLY A 146 23.80 8.39 15.80
N ILE A 147 23.04 7.27 15.77
CA ILE A 147 22.34 6.78 14.59
C ILE A 147 20.86 7.02 14.75
N ALA A 148 20.32 7.97 13.98
CA ALA A 148 18.88 8.21 13.91
C ALA A 148 18.27 7.34 12.80
N ILE A 149 17.40 6.41 13.18
CA ILE A 149 16.61 5.58 12.25
C ILE A 149 15.27 6.25 12.04
N ALA A 150 14.78 6.27 10.78
CA ALA A 150 13.50 6.86 10.38
C ALA A 150 12.50 5.79 9.92
#